data_6b8d419d766d1da60e40fbd5f73f64b6
#
_entry.id   6b8d419d766d1da60e40fbd5f73f64b6
#
_cell.length_a   1.000
_cell.length_b   1.000
_cell.length_c   1.000
_cell.angle_alpha   90.00
_cell.angle_beta   90.00
_cell.angle_gamma   90.00
#
_symmetry.space_group_name_H-M   'P 1'
#
loop_
_entity.id
_entity.type
_entity.pdbx_description
1 polymer ?
#
loop_
_entity_poly.entity_id
_entity_poly.type
_entity_poly.pdbx_seq_one_letter_code
_entity_poly.pdbx_strand_id
1 'polypeptide(L)'
;MIQALILFLSVIAICAISSCICSSNNTQVSFYICDRKLTECFRGVAILLIMIQHLAGHWTNVFTPFGGIGVAMFLLLSGFGLNESCKKNGLGGFLTKKFYRIWLPFFLFYVFLYLFKENMDILSFLRNVFSVEQSGYYWYIHYLIRCYIVFWIVNKYVKKYKWWGYFLLVVFSFFATHSLCAEQCLSFPLGVLLSDKKEYLLNLKIKKAIVYLAIFSFLGITCLLIKQLPMVREYFGTYLYFFVELGIKLPLGYQ
;
A
#
# COMPACT_ATOMS: atom_id res chain seq x y z
N MET A 1 -20.77 7.10 11.81
CA MET A 1 -20.87 6.76 10.38
C MET A 1 -20.91 8.02 9.51
N ILE A 2 -21.85 8.94 9.70
CA ILE A 2 -21.99 10.18 8.91
C ILE A 2 -20.72 11.06 9.00
N GLN A 3 -20.14 11.24 10.20
CA GLN A 3 -18.92 12.04 10.38
C GLN A 3 -17.70 11.46 9.62
N ALA A 4 -17.55 10.13 9.56
CA ALA A 4 -16.50 9.50 8.78
C ALA A 4 -16.69 9.71 7.28
N LEU A 5 -17.93 9.62 6.81
CA LEU A 5 -18.27 9.87 5.42
C LEU A 5 -18.00 11.34 5.04
N ILE A 6 -18.38 12.29 5.91
CA ILE A 6 -18.12 13.72 5.70
C ILE A 6 -16.62 14.00 5.65
N LEU A 7 -15.85 13.45 6.57
CA LEU A 7 -14.40 13.66 6.64
C LEU A 7 -13.70 13.02 5.42
N PHE A 8 -14.16 11.87 4.99
CA PHE A 8 -13.69 11.18 3.81
C PHE A 8 -14.00 11.95 2.52
N LEU A 9 -15.23 12.42 2.37
CA LEU A 9 -15.64 13.27 1.25
C LEU A 9 -14.88 14.60 1.24
N SER A 10 -14.56 15.18 2.41
CA SER A 10 -13.77 16.40 2.51
C SER A 10 -12.32 16.19 2.07
N VAL A 11 -11.70 15.05 2.40
CA VAL A 11 -10.35 14.70 1.93
C VAL A 11 -10.33 14.51 0.42
N ILE A 12 -11.32 13.79 -0.14
CA ILE A 12 -11.46 13.63 -1.60
C ILE A 12 -11.68 14.99 -2.27
N ALA A 13 -12.54 15.84 -1.71
CA ALA A 13 -12.80 17.17 -2.24
C ALA A 13 -11.55 18.06 -2.21
N ILE A 14 -10.76 18.02 -1.13
CA ILE A 14 -9.49 18.76 -1.02
C ILE A 14 -8.48 18.23 -2.06
N CYS A 15 -8.37 16.92 -2.25
CA CYS A 15 -7.49 16.34 -3.26
C CYS A 15 -7.95 16.70 -4.67
N ALA A 16 -9.26 16.68 -4.95
CA ALA A 16 -9.83 17.07 -6.24
C ALA A 16 -9.66 18.57 -6.52
N ILE A 17 -9.89 19.42 -5.53
CA ILE A 17 -9.72 20.88 -5.62
C ILE A 17 -8.25 21.23 -5.84
N SER A 18 -7.32 20.62 -5.09
CA SER A 18 -5.88 20.84 -5.29
C SER A 18 -5.41 20.36 -6.67
N SER A 19 -5.97 19.27 -7.19
CA SER A 19 -5.71 18.79 -8.55
C SER A 19 -6.28 19.75 -9.61
N CYS A 20 -7.47 20.32 -9.40
CA CYS A 20 -8.08 21.31 -10.29
C CYS A 20 -7.31 22.63 -10.29
N ILE A 21 -6.86 23.12 -9.14
CA ILE A 21 -6.06 24.36 -9.01
C ILE A 21 -4.70 24.20 -9.70
N CYS A 22 -4.07 23.04 -9.58
CA CYS A 22 -2.81 22.73 -10.26
C CYS A 22 -2.98 22.57 -11.78
N SER A 23 -4.17 22.19 -12.25
CA SER A 23 -4.51 21.97 -13.66
C SER A 23 -4.94 23.24 -14.40
N SER A 24 -5.24 24.33 -13.70
CA SER A 24 -5.77 25.57 -14.31
C SER A 24 -4.80 26.23 -15.31
N ASN A 25 -3.52 25.88 -15.31
CA ASN A 25 -2.52 26.49 -16.18
C ASN A 25 -2.00 25.60 -17.31
N ASN A 26 -2.47 24.36 -17.48
CA ASN A 26 -2.01 23.51 -18.56
C ASN A 26 -3.10 22.53 -19.01
N THR A 27 -3.43 22.55 -20.29
CA THR A 27 -4.42 21.69 -20.96
C THR A 27 -4.01 20.21 -21.08
N GLN A 28 -2.81 19.85 -20.66
CA GLN A 28 -2.37 18.47 -20.48
C GLN A 28 -2.16 18.20 -19.00
N VAL A 29 -3.05 17.40 -18.41
CA VAL A 29 -2.77 16.75 -17.14
C VAL A 29 -1.70 15.71 -17.42
N SER A 30 -0.45 16.12 -17.38
CA SER A 30 0.61 15.15 -17.19
C SER A 30 0.37 14.51 -15.81
N PHE A 31 0.13 13.21 -15.79
CA PHE A 31 0.01 12.45 -14.55
C PHE A 31 1.35 12.57 -13.81
N TYR A 32 1.45 13.54 -12.91
CA TYR A 32 2.63 13.86 -12.13
C TYR A 32 3.04 12.73 -11.15
N ILE A 33 2.28 11.62 -11.12
CA ILE A 33 2.68 10.38 -10.40
C ILE A 33 4.10 9.92 -10.80
N CYS A 34 4.60 10.39 -11.93
CA CYS A 34 5.95 10.15 -12.40
C CYS A 34 6.97 11.14 -11.87
N ASP A 35 6.53 12.24 -11.23
CA ASP A 35 7.42 13.19 -10.58
C ASP A 35 7.80 12.66 -9.19
N ARG A 36 9.11 12.65 -8.92
CA ARG A 36 9.66 12.21 -7.65
C ARG A 36 9.12 13.04 -6.47
N LYS A 37 9.02 14.37 -6.65
CA LYS A 37 8.53 15.27 -5.60
C LYS A 37 7.10 14.93 -5.20
N LEU A 38 6.23 14.72 -6.18
CA LEU A 38 4.84 14.37 -5.92
C LEU A 38 4.70 12.98 -5.30
N THR A 39 5.51 12.01 -5.74
CA THR A 39 5.57 10.68 -5.12
C THR A 39 5.95 10.76 -3.63
N GLU A 40 6.89 11.66 -3.28
CA GLU A 40 7.27 11.92 -1.89
C GLU A 40 6.14 12.59 -1.10
N CYS A 41 5.39 13.52 -1.70
CA CYS A 41 4.19 14.10 -1.09
C CYS A 41 3.11 13.04 -0.82
N PHE A 42 2.82 12.16 -1.77
CA PHE A 42 1.86 11.07 -1.55
C PHE A 42 2.30 10.11 -0.45
N ARG A 43 3.58 9.83 -0.32
CA ARG A 43 4.10 9.07 0.84
C ARG A 43 3.87 9.81 2.15
N GLY A 44 4.05 11.12 2.18
CA GLY A 44 3.73 11.96 3.35
C GLY A 44 2.25 11.86 3.72
N VAL A 45 1.34 11.97 2.76
CA VAL A 45 -0.11 11.79 2.98
C VAL A 45 -0.41 10.38 3.51
N ALA A 46 0.20 9.35 2.93
CA ALA A 46 0.02 7.98 3.38
C ALA A 46 0.47 7.78 4.84
N ILE A 47 1.60 8.39 5.26
CA ILE A 47 2.03 8.38 6.66
C ILE A 47 0.99 9.06 7.55
N LEU A 48 0.48 10.24 7.15
CA LEU A 48 -0.53 10.96 7.93
C LEU A 48 -1.80 10.12 8.11
N LEU A 49 -2.27 9.43 7.07
CA LEU A 49 -3.43 8.53 7.16
C LEU A 49 -3.20 7.39 8.16
N ILE A 50 -2.01 6.79 8.14
CA ILE A 50 -1.63 5.72 9.08
C ILE A 50 -1.55 6.28 10.51
N MET A 51 -0.96 7.46 10.70
CA MET A 51 -0.87 8.09 12.01
C MET A 51 -2.26 8.44 12.57
N ILE A 52 -3.15 8.99 11.75
CA ILE A 52 -4.54 9.29 12.15
C ILE A 52 -5.25 8.03 12.60
N GLN A 53 -5.12 6.92 11.87
CA GLN A 53 -5.71 5.64 12.27
C GLN A 53 -5.17 5.16 13.62
N HIS A 54 -3.87 5.21 13.84
CA HIS A 54 -3.28 4.76 15.11
C HIS A 54 -3.64 5.67 16.28
N LEU A 55 -3.60 6.98 16.10
CA LEU A 55 -3.96 7.95 17.14
C LEU A 55 -5.45 7.89 17.47
N ALA A 56 -6.31 7.93 16.45
CA ALA A 56 -7.75 7.92 16.64
C ALA A 56 -8.31 6.55 17.05
N GLY A 57 -7.60 5.47 16.75
CA GLY A 57 -8.02 4.10 17.08
C GLY A 57 -8.21 3.85 18.58
N HIS A 58 -7.60 4.66 19.45
CA HIS A 58 -7.83 4.62 20.89
C HIS A 58 -9.22 5.13 21.31
N TRP A 59 -9.87 5.94 20.46
CA TRP A 59 -11.17 6.56 20.79
C TRP A 59 -12.31 6.08 19.88
N THR A 60 -11.98 5.74 18.62
CA THR A 60 -13.00 5.38 17.64
C THR A 60 -12.42 4.53 16.49
N ASN A 61 -13.22 3.55 16.05
CA ASN A 61 -12.87 2.70 14.90
C ASN A 61 -13.21 3.35 13.53
N VAL A 62 -13.71 4.58 13.53
CA VAL A 62 -14.14 5.29 12.31
C VAL A 62 -12.98 5.50 11.34
N PHE A 63 -11.79 5.74 11.86
CA PHE A 63 -10.57 6.00 11.07
C PHE A 63 -9.79 4.74 10.69
N THR A 64 -10.25 3.55 11.06
CA THR A 64 -9.59 2.28 10.71
C THR A 64 -9.31 2.12 9.21
N PRO A 65 -10.21 2.51 8.27
CA PRO A 65 -9.92 2.41 6.84
C PRO A 65 -8.73 3.25 6.38
N PHE A 66 -8.44 4.37 7.03
CA PHE A 66 -7.35 5.28 6.65
C PHE A 66 -5.97 4.62 6.75
N GLY A 67 -5.74 3.82 7.79
CA GLY A 67 -4.50 3.06 7.90
C GLY A 67 -4.32 2.07 6.76
N GLY A 68 -5.39 1.35 6.41
CA GLY A 68 -5.37 0.41 5.29
C GLY A 68 -5.11 1.09 3.94
N ILE A 69 -5.74 2.24 3.69
CA ILE A 69 -5.53 3.06 2.49
C ILE A 69 -4.09 3.59 2.45
N GLY A 70 -3.59 4.13 3.57
CA GLY A 70 -2.22 4.64 3.66
C GLY A 70 -1.18 3.55 3.35
N VAL A 71 -1.35 2.33 3.90
CA VAL A 71 -0.48 1.19 3.61
C VAL A 71 -0.58 0.77 2.15
N ALA A 72 -1.79 0.73 1.56
CA ALA A 72 -1.97 0.43 0.14
C ALA A 72 -1.22 1.42 -0.74
N MET A 73 -1.34 2.73 -0.47
CA MET A 73 -0.59 3.78 -1.17
C MET A 73 0.93 3.57 -1.06
N PHE A 74 1.44 3.27 0.13
CA PHE A 74 2.87 3.00 0.31
C PHE A 74 3.37 1.82 -0.50
N LEU A 75 2.63 0.71 -0.49
CA LEU A 75 2.98 -0.49 -1.23
C LEU A 75 2.94 -0.26 -2.75
N LEU A 76 1.91 0.44 -3.22
CA LEU A 76 1.78 0.81 -4.63
C LEU A 76 2.93 1.71 -5.08
N LEU A 77 3.19 2.80 -4.35
CA LEU A 77 4.28 3.73 -4.66
C LEU A 77 5.65 3.05 -4.57
N SER A 78 5.78 2.05 -3.69
CA SER A 78 7.01 1.23 -3.60
C SER A 78 7.18 0.34 -4.82
N GLY A 79 6.13 -0.36 -5.26
CA GLY A 79 6.15 -1.18 -6.47
C GLY A 79 6.45 -0.36 -7.73
N PHE A 80 5.76 0.79 -7.88
CA PHE A 80 5.98 1.73 -8.97
C PHE A 80 7.42 2.25 -9.00
N GLY A 81 7.89 2.82 -7.89
CA GLY A 81 9.22 3.42 -7.81
C GLY A 81 10.36 2.40 -7.97
N LEU A 82 10.17 1.16 -7.49
CA LEU A 82 11.15 0.10 -7.69
C LEU A 82 11.26 -0.32 -9.14
N ASN A 83 10.12 -0.48 -9.82
CA ASN A 83 10.11 -0.88 -11.21
C ASN A 83 10.70 0.21 -12.11
N GLU A 84 10.37 1.48 -11.88
CA GLU A 84 11.00 2.61 -12.58
C GLU A 84 12.53 2.67 -12.32
N SER A 85 12.95 2.48 -11.07
CA SER A 85 14.37 2.43 -10.73
C SER A 85 15.09 1.24 -11.40
N CYS A 86 14.42 0.08 -11.46
CA CYS A 86 14.96 -1.11 -12.10
C CYS A 86 15.11 -0.93 -13.62
N LYS A 87 14.12 -0.31 -14.28
CA LYS A 87 14.19 0.03 -15.71
C LYS A 87 15.36 0.96 -16.01
N LYS A 88 15.60 1.96 -15.13
CA LYS A 88 16.63 2.98 -15.33
C LYS A 88 18.03 2.50 -14.96
N ASN A 89 18.20 1.83 -13.83
CA ASN A 89 19.49 1.55 -13.20
C ASN A 89 19.81 0.04 -13.10
N GLY A 90 18.91 -0.82 -13.55
CA GLY A 90 19.03 -2.26 -13.35
C GLY A 90 18.89 -2.69 -11.88
N LEU A 91 19.33 -3.91 -11.59
CA LEU A 91 19.28 -4.55 -10.26
C LEU A 91 20.61 -4.51 -9.50
N GLY A 92 21.63 -3.81 -10.02
CA GLY A 92 22.95 -3.72 -9.38
C GLY A 92 22.86 -3.13 -7.97
N GLY A 93 23.36 -3.88 -6.97
CA GLY A 93 23.35 -3.46 -5.57
C GLY A 93 21.95 -3.28 -4.95
N PHE A 94 20.89 -3.84 -5.57
CA PHE A 94 19.52 -3.68 -5.09
C PHE A 94 19.34 -4.19 -3.66
N LEU A 95 19.73 -5.44 -3.39
CA LEU A 95 19.57 -6.05 -2.06
C LEU A 95 20.40 -5.31 -1.01
N THR A 96 21.64 -4.95 -1.33
CA THR A 96 22.52 -4.18 -0.43
C THR A 96 21.89 -2.83 -0.05
N LYS A 97 21.36 -2.08 -1.04
CA LYS A 97 20.69 -0.80 -0.78
C LYS A 97 19.44 -0.97 0.09
N LYS A 98 18.66 -2.06 -0.12
CA LYS A 98 17.46 -2.33 0.68
C LYS A 98 17.80 -2.82 2.08
N PHE A 99 18.85 -3.61 2.21
CA PHE A 99 19.38 -4.03 3.50
C PHE A 99 19.72 -2.81 4.38
N TYR A 100 20.57 -1.91 3.90
CA TYR A 100 20.98 -0.73 4.68
C TYR A 100 19.85 0.28 4.94
N ARG A 101 18.88 0.42 4.02
CA ARG A 101 17.82 1.42 4.14
C ARG A 101 16.59 0.97 4.91
N ILE A 102 16.34 -0.34 5.00
CA ILE A 102 15.10 -0.88 5.58
C ILE A 102 15.42 -1.89 6.66
N TRP A 103 16.16 -2.96 6.32
CA TRP A 103 16.37 -4.03 7.27
C TRP A 103 17.28 -3.61 8.43
N LEU A 104 18.39 -2.92 8.17
CA LEU A 104 19.31 -2.50 9.21
C LEU A 104 18.68 -1.52 10.22
N PRO A 105 17.98 -0.44 9.82
CA PRO A 105 17.27 0.42 10.79
C PRO A 105 16.21 -0.34 11.59
N PHE A 106 15.46 -1.25 10.94
CA PHE A 106 14.51 -2.10 11.62
C PHE A 106 15.18 -3.01 12.64
N PHE A 107 16.28 -3.66 12.26
CA PHE A 107 17.07 -4.52 13.15
C PHE A 107 17.58 -3.74 14.37
N LEU A 108 18.19 -2.57 14.17
CA LEU A 108 18.69 -1.72 15.26
C LEU A 108 17.57 -1.29 16.21
N PHE A 109 16.42 -0.89 15.66
CA PHE A 109 15.24 -0.56 16.46
C PHE A 109 14.75 -1.78 17.27
N TYR A 110 14.75 -2.97 16.67
CA TYR A 110 14.32 -4.18 17.34
C TYR A 110 15.30 -4.63 18.43
N VAL A 111 16.61 -4.46 18.20
CA VAL A 111 17.64 -4.67 19.24
C VAL A 111 17.42 -3.70 20.40
N PHE A 112 17.17 -2.42 20.11
CA PHE A 112 16.86 -1.43 21.14
C PHE A 112 15.63 -1.88 21.97
N LEU A 113 14.54 -2.28 21.34
CA LEU A 113 13.36 -2.78 22.04
C LEU A 113 13.65 -4.03 22.87
N TYR A 114 14.48 -4.94 22.36
CA TYR A 114 14.88 -6.15 23.08
C TYR A 114 15.63 -5.83 24.37
N LEU A 115 16.52 -4.84 24.33
CA LEU A 115 17.29 -4.44 25.51
C LEU A 115 16.46 -3.77 26.61
N PHE A 116 15.35 -3.10 26.23
CA PHE A 116 14.52 -2.35 27.18
C PHE A 116 13.21 -3.05 27.55
N LYS A 117 12.86 -4.14 26.88
CA LYS A 117 11.64 -4.91 27.18
C LYS A 117 11.96 -6.10 28.08
N GLU A 118 11.48 -6.06 29.29
CA GLU A 118 11.55 -7.18 30.20
C GLU A 118 10.83 -8.41 29.60
N ASN A 119 11.46 -9.61 29.72
CA ASN A 119 10.90 -10.90 29.29
C ASN A 119 10.70 -11.13 27.78
N MET A 120 11.49 -10.53 26.91
CA MET A 120 11.50 -10.94 25.52
C MET A 120 12.40 -12.17 25.32
N ASP A 121 11.81 -13.30 24.91
CA ASP A 121 12.56 -14.52 24.58
C ASP A 121 13.42 -14.32 23.33
N ILE A 122 14.65 -14.84 23.35
CA ILE A 122 15.61 -14.72 22.24
C ILE A 122 15.10 -15.38 20.97
N LEU A 123 14.31 -16.46 21.08
CA LEU A 123 13.72 -17.14 19.93
C LEU A 123 12.67 -16.27 19.26
N SER A 124 11.82 -15.61 20.03
CA SER A 124 10.84 -14.64 19.54
C SER A 124 11.52 -13.43 18.91
N PHE A 125 12.62 -12.95 19.51
CA PHE A 125 13.45 -11.90 18.91
C PHE A 125 13.96 -12.31 17.52
N LEU A 126 14.58 -13.47 17.38
CA LEU A 126 15.11 -13.96 16.11
C LEU A 126 14.00 -14.17 15.08
N ARG A 127 12.86 -14.76 15.46
CA ARG A 127 11.71 -14.96 14.57
C ARG A 127 11.20 -13.64 13.99
N ASN A 128 11.10 -12.60 14.82
CA ASN A 128 10.66 -11.28 14.39
C ASN A 128 11.70 -10.60 13.49
N VAL A 129 12.97 -10.61 13.86
CA VAL A 129 14.05 -10.01 13.06
C VAL A 129 14.15 -10.64 11.66
N PHE A 130 14.03 -11.96 11.56
CA PHE A 130 14.07 -12.68 10.29
C PHE A 130 12.71 -12.80 9.58
N SER A 131 11.71 -12.08 10.05
CA SER A 131 10.38 -12.04 9.41
C SER A 131 9.66 -13.39 9.34
N VAL A 132 9.97 -14.30 10.25
CA VAL A 132 9.31 -15.61 10.36
C VAL A 132 7.96 -15.48 11.07
N GLU A 133 7.90 -14.67 12.10
CA GLU A 133 6.67 -14.38 12.84
C GLU A 133 6.00 -13.11 12.27
N GLN A 134 4.71 -13.21 11.94
CA GLN A 134 3.96 -12.13 11.28
C GLN A 134 3.01 -11.43 12.26
N SER A 135 3.11 -11.75 13.53
CA SER A 135 2.24 -11.20 14.56
C SER A 135 2.64 -9.78 14.96
N GLY A 136 1.65 -8.95 15.23
CA GLY A 136 1.81 -7.66 15.86
C GLY A 136 2.05 -6.47 14.93
N TYR A 137 2.66 -5.44 15.48
CA TYR A 137 2.79 -4.10 14.86
C TYR A 137 3.74 -4.04 13.67
N TYR A 138 4.59 -5.05 13.46
CA TYR A 138 5.66 -5.02 12.45
C TYR A 138 5.32 -5.74 11.15
N TRP A 139 4.11 -6.26 11.01
CA TRP A 139 3.64 -7.01 9.84
C TRP A 139 3.94 -6.31 8.51
N TYR A 140 3.81 -4.98 8.47
CA TYR A 140 4.03 -4.18 7.27
C TYR A 140 5.47 -4.26 6.77
N ILE A 141 6.47 -4.12 7.66
CA ILE A 141 7.89 -4.16 7.29
C ILE A 141 8.24 -5.56 6.78
N HIS A 142 7.76 -6.60 7.44
CA HIS A 142 7.96 -7.98 7.01
C HIS A 142 7.35 -8.24 5.64
N TYR A 143 6.14 -7.75 5.41
CA TYR A 143 5.48 -7.86 4.13
C TYR A 143 6.22 -7.09 3.03
N LEU A 144 6.69 -5.88 3.31
CA LEU A 144 7.46 -5.06 2.40
C LEU A 144 8.79 -5.75 1.99
N ILE A 145 9.50 -6.34 2.95
CA ILE A 145 10.72 -7.10 2.69
C ILE A 145 10.44 -8.27 1.74
N ARG A 146 9.36 -9.03 1.96
CA ARG A 146 8.93 -10.12 1.06
C ARG A 146 8.65 -9.62 -0.34
N CYS A 147 7.90 -8.53 -0.47
CA CYS A 147 7.63 -7.90 -1.77
C CYS A 147 8.94 -7.54 -2.49
N TYR A 148 9.94 -7.04 -1.78
CA TYR A 148 11.23 -6.66 -2.35
C TYR A 148 12.08 -7.88 -2.76
N ILE A 149 12.06 -8.93 -1.97
CA ILE A 149 12.74 -10.20 -2.31
C ILE A 149 12.11 -10.79 -3.57
N VAL A 150 10.78 -10.89 -3.63
CA VAL A 150 10.06 -11.41 -4.79
C VAL A 150 10.29 -10.52 -6.01
N PHE A 151 10.25 -9.19 -5.85
CA PHE A 151 10.59 -8.25 -6.93
C PHE A 151 11.97 -8.51 -7.51
N TRP A 152 12.97 -8.70 -6.65
CA TRP A 152 14.35 -8.97 -7.07
C TRP A 152 14.47 -10.31 -7.79
N ILE A 153 13.92 -11.40 -7.22
CA ILE A 153 13.93 -12.74 -7.82
C ILE A 153 13.28 -12.71 -9.20
N VAL A 154 12.06 -12.16 -9.28
CA VAL A 154 11.27 -12.13 -10.51
C VAL A 154 11.97 -11.35 -11.61
N ASN A 155 12.49 -10.17 -11.31
CA ASN A 155 13.14 -9.34 -12.32
C ASN A 155 14.55 -9.84 -12.70
N LYS A 156 15.20 -10.63 -11.83
CA LYS A 156 16.51 -11.22 -12.11
C LYS A 156 16.41 -12.54 -12.90
N TYR A 157 15.52 -13.43 -12.49
CA TYR A 157 15.50 -14.82 -13.00
C TYR A 157 14.29 -15.14 -13.86
N VAL A 158 13.14 -14.49 -13.64
CA VAL A 158 11.85 -14.84 -14.25
C VAL A 158 11.29 -13.67 -15.08
N LYS A 159 12.13 -12.81 -15.62
CA LYS A 159 11.74 -11.58 -16.32
C LYS A 159 10.67 -11.79 -17.40
N LYS A 160 10.76 -12.88 -18.19
CA LYS A 160 9.79 -13.23 -19.24
C LYS A 160 8.38 -13.52 -18.68
N TYR A 161 8.33 -14.14 -17.51
CA TYR A 161 7.10 -14.58 -16.85
C TYR A 161 6.86 -13.84 -15.52
N LYS A 162 7.27 -12.58 -15.43
CA LYS A 162 7.26 -11.80 -14.18
C LYS A 162 5.88 -11.77 -13.50
N TRP A 163 4.80 -11.78 -14.27
CA TRP A 163 3.43 -11.74 -13.75
C TRP A 163 3.04 -13.03 -13.03
N TRP A 164 3.59 -14.19 -13.42
CA TRP A 164 3.43 -15.42 -12.66
C TRP A 164 4.08 -15.34 -11.28
N GLY A 165 5.24 -14.72 -11.17
CA GLY A 165 5.89 -14.49 -9.87
C GLY A 165 5.09 -13.56 -8.97
N TYR A 166 4.51 -12.49 -9.52
CA TYR A 166 3.61 -11.62 -8.75
C TYR A 166 2.29 -12.30 -8.42
N PHE A 167 1.74 -13.11 -9.32
CA PHE A 167 0.55 -13.91 -9.03
C PHE A 167 0.79 -14.87 -7.86
N LEU A 168 1.92 -15.57 -7.84
CA LEU A 168 2.30 -16.43 -6.72
C LEU A 168 2.46 -15.64 -5.42
N LEU A 169 3.04 -14.44 -5.47
CA LEU A 169 3.10 -13.56 -4.29
C LEU A 169 1.70 -13.22 -3.77
N VAL A 170 0.77 -12.88 -4.66
CA VAL A 170 -0.63 -12.57 -4.29
C VAL A 170 -1.30 -13.79 -3.65
N VAL A 171 -1.24 -14.94 -4.31
CA VAL A 171 -1.83 -16.20 -3.80
C VAL A 171 -1.24 -16.56 -2.44
N PHE A 172 0.08 -16.54 -2.31
CA PHE A 172 0.74 -16.82 -1.04
C PHE A 172 0.35 -15.81 0.05
N SER A 173 0.33 -14.52 -0.28
CA SER A 173 -0.06 -13.47 0.68
C SER A 173 -1.52 -13.60 1.11
N PHE A 174 -2.40 -14.01 0.20
CA PHE A 174 -3.82 -14.14 0.46
C PHE A 174 -4.16 -15.35 1.35
N PHE A 175 -3.52 -16.51 1.09
CA PHE A 175 -3.89 -17.77 1.75
C PHE A 175 -2.98 -18.20 2.89
N ALA A 176 -1.70 -17.84 2.85
CA ALA A 176 -0.68 -18.39 3.74
C ALA A 176 -0.12 -17.38 4.73
N THR A 177 -0.64 -16.15 4.77
CA THR A 177 -0.08 -15.10 5.63
C THR A 177 -1.13 -14.47 6.55
N HIS A 178 -0.70 -13.49 7.35
CA HIS A 178 -1.57 -12.72 8.23
C HIS A 178 -2.67 -11.99 7.42
N SER A 179 -3.86 -11.84 8.01
CA SER A 179 -5.02 -11.21 7.38
C SER A 179 -4.72 -9.84 6.76
N LEU A 180 -3.93 -9.00 7.43
CA LEU A 180 -3.52 -7.69 6.92
C LEU A 180 -2.66 -7.77 5.65
N CYS A 181 -1.86 -8.85 5.48
CA CYS A 181 -1.12 -9.08 4.24
C CYS A 181 -2.05 -9.52 3.11
N ALA A 182 -3.07 -10.34 3.43
CA ALA A 182 -4.09 -10.73 2.46
C ALA A 182 -4.86 -9.52 1.91
N GLU A 183 -5.23 -8.60 2.80
CA GLU A 183 -5.92 -7.36 2.46
C GLU A 183 -5.06 -6.40 1.59
N GLN A 184 -3.75 -6.57 1.56
CA GLN A 184 -2.81 -5.72 0.84
C GLN A 184 -2.12 -6.43 -0.32
N CYS A 185 -2.49 -7.68 -0.61
CA CYS A 185 -1.75 -8.56 -1.52
C CYS A 185 -1.59 -8.01 -2.95
N LEU A 186 -2.56 -7.23 -3.44
CA LEU A 186 -2.55 -6.64 -4.78
C LEU A 186 -1.82 -5.29 -4.84
N SER A 187 -1.65 -4.59 -3.73
CA SER A 187 -1.16 -3.20 -3.71
C SER A 187 0.22 -3.05 -4.36
N PHE A 188 1.18 -3.90 -3.99
CA PHE A 188 2.53 -3.85 -4.56
C PHE A 188 2.59 -4.28 -6.03
N PRO A 189 2.01 -5.43 -6.46
CA PRO A 189 1.98 -5.82 -7.87
C PRO A 189 1.30 -4.81 -8.78
N LEU A 190 0.24 -4.15 -8.32
CA LEU A 190 -0.41 -3.07 -9.07
C LEU A 190 0.49 -1.86 -9.26
N GLY A 191 1.31 -1.51 -8.27
CA GLY A 191 2.33 -0.47 -8.43
C GLY A 191 3.32 -0.80 -9.55
N VAL A 192 3.77 -2.06 -9.63
CA VAL A 192 4.62 -2.53 -10.73
C VAL A 192 3.90 -2.45 -12.08
N LEU A 193 2.62 -2.84 -12.12
CA LEU A 193 1.79 -2.76 -13.33
C LEU A 193 1.61 -1.32 -13.82
N LEU A 194 1.33 -0.38 -12.92
CA LEU A 194 1.20 1.03 -13.25
C LEU A 194 2.50 1.60 -13.83
N SER A 195 3.66 1.21 -13.29
CA SER A 195 4.95 1.56 -13.86
C SER A 195 5.13 0.99 -15.27
N ASP A 196 4.70 -0.25 -15.53
CA ASP A 196 4.76 -0.81 -16.89
C ASP A 196 3.82 -0.10 -17.87
N LYS A 197 2.71 0.43 -17.39
CA LYS A 197 1.72 1.19 -18.16
C LYS A 197 1.91 2.71 -18.07
N LYS A 198 3.08 3.17 -17.64
CA LYS A 198 3.38 4.59 -17.41
C LYS A 198 3.06 5.48 -18.62
N GLU A 199 3.44 5.06 -19.82
CA GLU A 199 3.17 5.83 -21.05
C GLU A 199 1.68 6.00 -21.30
N TYR A 200 0.88 4.96 -21.04
CA TYR A 200 -0.57 5.05 -21.12
C TYR A 200 -1.13 6.07 -20.11
N LEU A 201 -0.61 6.06 -18.88
CA LEU A 201 -1.04 7.00 -17.83
C LEU A 201 -0.68 8.44 -18.18
N LEU A 202 0.52 8.68 -18.75
CA LEU A 202 0.95 10.01 -19.17
C LEU A 202 0.10 10.58 -20.31
N ASN A 203 -0.40 9.72 -21.20
CA ASN A 203 -1.23 10.10 -22.33
C ASN A 203 -2.73 10.07 -22.01
N LEU A 204 -3.11 9.86 -20.75
CA LEU A 204 -4.50 9.77 -20.35
C LEU A 204 -5.17 11.15 -20.42
N LYS A 205 -6.23 11.26 -21.22
CA LYS A 205 -7.02 12.50 -21.30
C LYS A 205 -7.72 12.78 -19.97
N ILE A 206 -7.76 14.04 -19.55
CA ILE A 206 -8.38 14.48 -18.29
C ILE A 206 -9.80 13.93 -18.09
N LYS A 207 -10.62 13.93 -19.15
CA LYS A 207 -11.98 13.36 -19.09
C LYS A 207 -12.00 11.90 -18.68
N LYS A 208 -11.07 11.08 -19.23
CA LYS A 208 -10.94 9.66 -18.85
C LYS A 208 -10.40 9.49 -17.43
N ALA A 209 -9.45 10.35 -17.02
CA ALA A 209 -8.93 10.34 -15.66
C ALA A 209 -10.04 10.62 -14.64
N ILE A 210 -10.87 11.64 -14.87
CA ILE A 210 -12.02 11.97 -14.02
C ILE A 210 -13.03 10.81 -13.96
N VAL A 211 -13.31 10.16 -15.10
CA VAL A 211 -14.21 8.99 -15.13
C VAL A 211 -13.64 7.84 -14.31
N TYR A 212 -12.35 7.53 -14.44
CA TYR A 212 -11.72 6.48 -13.62
C TYR A 212 -11.74 6.84 -12.14
N LEU A 213 -11.42 8.09 -11.78
CA LEU A 213 -11.51 8.58 -10.42
C LEU A 213 -12.93 8.38 -9.86
N ALA A 214 -13.96 8.80 -10.60
CA ALA A 214 -15.35 8.64 -10.18
C ALA A 214 -15.75 7.16 -10.00
N ILE A 215 -15.36 6.29 -10.94
CA ILE A 215 -15.64 4.85 -10.86
C ILE A 215 -14.96 4.23 -9.63
N PHE A 216 -13.67 4.50 -9.43
CA PHE A 216 -12.94 3.94 -8.30
C PHE A 216 -13.43 4.49 -6.97
N SER A 217 -13.76 5.79 -6.88
CA SER A 217 -14.38 6.39 -5.69
C SER A 217 -15.71 5.73 -5.38
N PHE A 218 -16.58 5.57 -6.38
CA PHE A 218 -17.88 4.93 -6.23
C PHE A 218 -17.72 3.47 -5.74
N LEU A 219 -16.82 2.71 -6.37
CA LEU A 219 -16.55 1.33 -5.97
C LEU A 219 -16.03 1.25 -4.54
N GLY A 220 -15.05 2.08 -4.18
CA GLY A 220 -14.49 2.10 -2.83
C GLY A 220 -15.50 2.49 -1.76
N ILE A 221 -16.32 3.51 -2.01
CA ILE A 221 -17.40 3.94 -1.09
C ILE A 221 -18.46 2.83 -0.97
N THR A 222 -18.84 2.21 -2.07
CA THR A 222 -19.80 1.10 -2.06
C THR A 222 -19.30 -0.07 -1.21
N CYS A 223 -18.04 -0.49 -1.40
CA CYS A 223 -17.43 -1.53 -0.58
C CYS A 223 -17.33 -1.12 0.90
N LEU A 224 -17.05 0.17 1.19
CA LEU A 224 -17.03 0.68 2.56
C LEU A 224 -18.41 0.61 3.23
N LEU A 225 -19.47 0.92 2.49
CA LEU A 225 -20.86 0.79 2.98
C LEU A 225 -21.24 -0.68 3.18
N ILE A 226 -20.91 -1.55 2.24
CA ILE A 226 -21.13 -3.01 2.35
C ILE A 226 -20.45 -3.56 3.60
N LYS A 227 -19.23 -3.14 3.90
CA LYS A 227 -18.49 -3.53 5.12
C LYS A 227 -19.24 -3.18 6.41
N GLN A 228 -20.07 -2.12 6.40
CA GLN A 228 -20.83 -1.71 7.60
C GLN A 228 -22.08 -2.55 7.82
N LEU A 229 -22.52 -3.35 6.85
CA LEU A 229 -23.69 -4.22 7.00
C LEU A 229 -23.42 -5.28 8.07
N PRO A 230 -24.38 -5.53 9.02
CA PRO A 230 -24.23 -6.54 10.06
C PRO A 230 -23.89 -7.91 9.49
N MET A 231 -24.57 -8.32 8.42
CA MET A 231 -24.35 -9.61 7.73
C MET A 231 -22.90 -9.78 7.26
N VAL A 232 -22.24 -8.71 6.78
CA VAL A 232 -20.85 -8.78 6.31
C VAL A 232 -19.88 -8.80 7.49
N ARG A 233 -20.22 -8.11 8.57
CA ARG A 233 -19.40 -8.10 9.80
C ARG A 233 -19.33 -9.46 10.49
N GLU A 234 -20.34 -10.30 10.35
CA GLU A 234 -20.33 -11.69 10.87
C GLU A 234 -19.23 -12.54 10.22
N TYR A 235 -18.84 -12.20 8.98
CA TYR A 235 -17.76 -12.88 8.25
C TYR A 235 -16.37 -12.30 8.52
N PHE A 236 -16.21 -11.46 9.55
CA PHE A 236 -14.91 -10.90 9.91
C PHE A 236 -13.86 -12.00 10.12
N GLY A 237 -12.67 -11.81 9.52
CA GLY A 237 -11.60 -12.80 9.55
C GLY A 237 -11.71 -13.93 8.51
N THR A 238 -12.76 -13.96 7.69
CA THR A 238 -12.91 -14.91 6.57
C THR A 238 -12.38 -14.33 5.26
N TYR A 239 -12.14 -15.21 4.27
CA TYR A 239 -11.72 -14.77 2.93
C TYR A 239 -12.76 -13.87 2.24
N LEU A 240 -14.04 -14.08 2.47
CA LEU A 240 -15.10 -13.22 1.94
C LEU A 240 -14.93 -11.78 2.40
N TYR A 241 -14.66 -11.59 3.70
CA TYR A 241 -14.40 -10.27 4.26
C TYR A 241 -13.15 -9.62 3.66
N PHE A 242 -12.10 -10.40 3.39
CA PHE A 242 -10.88 -9.88 2.75
C PHE A 242 -11.12 -9.38 1.33
N PHE A 243 -12.01 -9.99 0.55
CA PHE A 243 -12.41 -9.46 -0.76
C PHE A 243 -13.10 -8.09 -0.65
N VAL A 244 -13.95 -7.90 0.35
CA VAL A 244 -14.58 -6.58 0.60
C VAL A 244 -13.52 -5.55 0.97
N GLU A 245 -12.57 -5.89 1.83
CA GLU A 245 -11.45 -5.03 2.19
C GLU A 245 -10.56 -4.67 1.00
N LEU A 246 -10.27 -5.62 0.11
CA LEU A 246 -9.58 -5.35 -1.16
C LEU A 246 -10.35 -4.35 -2.01
N GLY A 247 -11.68 -4.52 -2.13
CA GLY A 247 -12.55 -3.60 -2.86
C GLY A 247 -12.58 -2.18 -2.27
N ILE A 248 -12.26 -2.00 -0.99
CA ILE A 248 -12.10 -0.69 -0.35
C ILE A 248 -10.70 -0.13 -0.62
N LYS A 249 -9.68 -0.93 -0.32
CA LYS A 249 -8.28 -0.47 -0.26
C LYS A 249 -7.69 -0.21 -1.63
N LEU A 250 -8.05 -1.03 -2.63
CA LEU A 250 -7.55 -0.87 -3.99
C LEU A 250 -8.06 0.44 -4.63
N PRO A 251 -9.37 0.71 -4.72
CA PRO A 251 -9.85 1.93 -5.35
C PRO A 251 -9.44 3.20 -4.60
N LEU A 252 -9.55 3.19 -3.26
CA LEU A 252 -9.30 4.37 -2.44
C LEU A 252 -7.82 4.63 -2.17
N GLY A 253 -6.97 3.62 -2.29
CA GLY A 253 -5.52 3.78 -2.20
C GLY A 253 -4.88 4.29 -3.49
N TYR A 254 -5.63 4.35 -4.60
CA TYR A 254 -5.11 4.69 -5.93
C TYR A 254 -5.72 5.96 -6.53
N GLN A 255 -6.54 6.67 -5.79
CA GLN A 255 -7.01 8.01 -6.11
C GLN A 255 -5.95 9.06 -5.82
#